data_356cac1d6d7b4e676ef8c4b37ea1dbb6
#
_entry.id   356cac1d6d7b4e676ef8c4b37ea1dbb6
#
_cell.length_a   1.000
_cell.length_b   1.000
_cell.length_c   1.000
_cell.angle_alpha   90.00
_cell.angle_beta   90.00
_cell.angle_gamma   90.00
#
_symmetry.space_group_name_H-M   'P 1'
#
loop_
_entity.id
_entity.type
_entity.pdbx_description
1 polymer ?
#
loop_
_entity_poly.entity_id
_entity_poly.type
_entity_poly.pdbx_seq_one_letter_code
_entity_poly.pdbx_strand_id
1 'polypeptide(L)'
;MMVSRYDETRLLLVLQSDHSRIAGLFAAHWGNQEFARPRPYLSMVLAAQEHDGGWWDWEIRPTLDARGHPHDYIGGIRTLGENTWLEFNRHGIRRVAGQDPYAGYIVYMHSEGLLSRGLGLL
;
A
#
# COMPACT_ATOMS: atom_id res chain seq x y z
N MET A 1 -2.69 -0.26 -7.37
CA MET A 1 -4.05 -0.83 -7.46
C MET A 1 -4.00 -2.31 -7.82
N MET A 2 -4.99 -3.05 -7.42
CA MET A 2 -5.27 -4.40 -7.94
C MET A 2 -6.27 -4.30 -9.08
N VAL A 3 -6.04 -5.04 -10.17
CA VAL A 3 -6.89 -5.04 -11.37
C VAL A 3 -7.45 -6.43 -11.57
N SER A 4 -8.75 -6.55 -11.64
CA SER A 4 -9.44 -7.81 -11.90
C SER A 4 -10.47 -7.64 -13.02
N ARG A 5 -10.67 -8.67 -13.82
CA ARG A 5 -11.73 -8.66 -14.82
C ARG A 5 -13.07 -8.82 -14.12
N TYR A 6 -13.98 -7.87 -14.32
CA TYR A 6 -15.34 -7.95 -13.79
C TYR A 6 -16.26 -8.70 -14.77
N ASP A 7 -16.23 -8.29 -16.04
CA ASP A 7 -16.92 -8.97 -17.16
C ASP A 7 -16.16 -8.73 -18.49
N GLU A 8 -16.79 -8.96 -19.62
CA GLU A 8 -16.17 -8.81 -20.94
C GLU A 8 -15.75 -7.37 -21.28
N THR A 9 -16.42 -6.39 -20.67
CA THR A 9 -16.29 -4.95 -21.00
C THR A 9 -15.81 -4.11 -19.83
N ARG A 10 -15.76 -4.66 -18.60
CA ARG A 10 -15.45 -3.90 -17.37
C ARG A 10 -14.33 -4.54 -16.57
N LEU A 11 -13.52 -3.67 -15.99
CA LEU A 11 -12.51 -4.03 -15.00
C LEU A 11 -12.96 -3.57 -13.60
N LEU A 12 -12.66 -4.37 -12.60
CA LEU A 12 -12.73 -3.98 -11.20
C LEU A 12 -11.36 -3.48 -10.78
N LEU A 13 -11.31 -2.25 -10.29
CA LEU A 13 -10.10 -1.63 -9.77
C LEU A 13 -10.24 -1.46 -8.26
N VAL A 14 -9.27 -1.98 -7.49
CA VAL A 14 -9.16 -1.75 -6.05
C VAL A 14 -7.86 -1.00 -5.81
N LEU A 15 -7.96 0.24 -5.34
CA LEU A 15 -6.79 1.06 -5.07
C LEU A 15 -6.02 0.53 -3.84
N GLN A 16 -4.70 0.64 -3.86
CA GLN A 16 -3.87 0.31 -2.69
C GLN A 16 -4.18 1.25 -1.52
N SER A 17 -4.51 2.50 -1.81
CA SER A 17 -4.98 3.46 -0.81
C SER A 17 -6.30 3.06 -0.14
N ASP A 18 -7.25 2.48 -0.88
CA ASP A 18 -8.51 1.98 -0.31
C ASP A 18 -8.30 0.67 0.47
N HIS A 19 -7.44 -0.22 -0.04
CA HIS A 19 -6.99 -1.41 0.67
C HIS A 19 -6.37 -1.05 2.04
N SER A 20 -5.50 -0.04 2.08
CA SER A 20 -4.88 0.43 3.32
C SER A 20 -5.89 0.98 4.32
N ARG A 21 -6.90 1.72 3.85
CA ARG A 21 -7.99 2.21 4.73
C ARG A 21 -8.76 1.06 5.38
N ILE A 22 -9.01 -0.02 4.63
CA ILE A 22 -9.66 -1.22 5.17
C ILE A 22 -8.74 -1.89 6.21
N ALA A 23 -7.45 -1.98 5.97
CA ALA A 23 -6.48 -2.48 6.94
C ALA A 23 -6.47 -1.64 8.24
N GLY A 24 -6.54 -0.31 8.10
CA GLY A 24 -6.69 0.61 9.24
C GLY A 24 -7.98 0.37 10.03
N LEU A 25 -9.10 0.11 9.34
CA LEU A 25 -10.37 -0.24 9.98
C LEU A 25 -10.25 -1.55 10.78
N PHE A 26 -9.63 -2.58 10.21
CA PHE A 26 -9.37 -3.82 10.94
C PHE A 26 -8.47 -3.61 12.15
N ALA A 27 -7.38 -2.86 12.00
CA ALA A 27 -6.47 -2.54 13.11
C ALA A 27 -7.18 -1.77 14.23
N ALA A 28 -8.09 -0.85 13.89
CA ALA A 28 -8.88 -0.09 14.87
C ALA A 28 -9.87 -0.96 15.67
N HIS A 29 -10.36 -2.06 15.08
CA HIS A 29 -11.29 -2.99 15.72
C HIS A 29 -10.62 -4.27 16.24
N TRP A 30 -9.30 -4.39 16.06
CA TRP A 30 -8.57 -5.54 16.55
C TRP A 30 -8.47 -5.56 18.08
N GLY A 31 -8.66 -6.73 18.64
CA GLY A 31 -8.56 -7.00 20.08
C GLY A 31 -9.89 -7.43 20.68
N ASN A 32 -9.82 -8.51 21.45
CA ASN A 32 -10.92 -9.10 22.18
C ASN A 32 -10.40 -9.76 23.48
N GLN A 33 -11.12 -10.70 24.04
CA GLN A 33 -10.71 -11.42 25.26
C GLN A 33 -9.51 -12.36 25.02
N GLU A 34 -9.28 -12.83 23.78
CA GLU A 34 -8.22 -13.77 23.42
C GLU A 34 -7.00 -13.04 22.82
N PHE A 35 -7.21 -11.95 22.10
CA PHE A 35 -6.17 -11.20 21.40
C PHE A 35 -6.07 -9.78 21.93
N ALA A 36 -4.88 -9.39 22.34
CA ALA A 36 -4.63 -8.05 22.83
C ALA A 36 -4.77 -7.00 21.71
N ARG A 37 -5.29 -5.82 22.08
CA ARG A 37 -5.31 -4.65 21.20
C ARG A 37 -3.87 -4.24 20.85
N PRO A 38 -3.56 -3.86 19.60
CA PRO A 38 -2.22 -3.43 19.20
C PRO A 38 -1.76 -2.19 20.01
N ARG A 39 -0.48 -2.12 20.28
CA ARG A 39 0.12 -1.00 21.04
C ARG A 39 1.43 -0.54 20.39
N PRO A 40 1.69 0.76 20.30
CA PRO A 40 0.83 1.91 20.63
C PRO A 40 -0.39 1.95 19.69
N TYR A 41 -1.59 2.08 20.24
CA TYR A 41 -2.82 1.85 19.47
C TYR A 41 -2.98 2.81 18.29
N LEU A 42 -2.89 4.12 18.51
CA LEU A 42 -3.10 5.12 17.45
C LEU A 42 -2.04 5.02 16.36
N SER A 43 -0.78 4.80 16.73
CA SER A 43 0.32 4.63 15.77
C SER A 43 0.14 3.38 14.92
N MET A 44 -0.30 2.27 15.52
CA MET A 44 -0.56 1.02 14.79
C MET A 44 -1.74 1.14 13.82
N VAL A 45 -2.82 1.82 14.24
CA VAL A 45 -3.97 2.09 13.36
C VAL A 45 -3.55 3.00 12.21
N LEU A 46 -2.81 4.08 12.48
CA LEU A 46 -2.30 4.99 11.45
C LEU A 46 -1.37 4.25 10.48
N ALA A 47 -0.43 3.46 10.99
CA ALA A 47 0.46 2.67 10.15
C ALA A 47 -0.32 1.72 9.23
N ALA A 48 -1.30 0.99 9.76
CA ALA A 48 -2.14 0.09 8.96
C ALA A 48 -2.95 0.85 7.91
N GLN A 49 -3.48 2.03 8.26
CA GLN A 49 -4.28 2.86 7.35
C GLN A 49 -3.45 3.44 6.20
N GLU A 50 -2.17 3.71 6.42
CA GLU A 50 -1.33 4.45 5.49
C GLU A 50 -0.20 3.62 4.87
N HIS A 51 -0.13 2.30 5.14
CA HIS A 51 1.01 1.47 4.75
C HIS A 51 1.30 1.48 3.24
N ASP A 52 0.27 1.62 2.41
CA ASP A 52 0.36 1.71 0.95
C ASP A 52 0.04 3.12 0.41
N GLY A 53 0.01 4.12 1.28
CA GLY A 53 -0.35 5.48 0.91
C GLY A 53 0.61 6.15 -0.10
N GLY A 54 1.80 5.60 -0.30
CA GLY A 54 2.74 6.04 -1.34
C GLY A 54 2.26 5.75 -2.77
N TRP A 55 1.35 4.80 -2.94
CA TRP A 55 0.80 4.45 -4.26
C TRP A 55 -0.14 5.52 -4.84
N TRP A 56 -0.67 6.43 -4.03
CA TRP A 56 -1.66 7.41 -4.44
C TRP A 56 -1.26 8.20 -5.68
N ASP A 57 -0.02 8.69 -5.74
CA ASP A 57 0.46 9.52 -6.84
C ASP A 57 0.47 8.77 -8.18
N TRP A 58 0.69 7.45 -8.16
CA TRP A 58 0.61 6.62 -9.35
C TRP A 58 -0.84 6.20 -9.66
N GLU A 59 -1.65 5.92 -8.66
CA GLU A 59 -3.01 5.41 -8.84
C GLU A 59 -3.95 6.40 -9.50
N ILE A 60 -3.71 7.71 -9.32
CA ILE A 60 -4.47 8.76 -10.03
C ILE A 60 -4.09 8.90 -11.51
N ARG A 61 -2.94 8.35 -11.93
CA ARG A 61 -2.44 8.35 -13.31
C ARG A 61 -1.67 7.05 -13.59
N PRO A 62 -2.35 5.90 -13.58
CA PRO A 62 -1.68 4.62 -13.73
C PRO A 62 -1.07 4.46 -15.12
N THR A 63 -0.01 3.68 -15.22
CA THR A 63 0.51 3.22 -16.50
C THR A 63 -0.47 2.23 -17.13
N LEU A 64 -0.56 2.25 -18.46
CA LEU A 64 -1.48 1.39 -19.21
C LEU A 64 -0.71 0.35 -20.03
N ASP A 65 -1.32 -0.81 -20.21
CA ASP A 65 -0.84 -1.84 -21.14
C ASP A 65 -1.14 -1.46 -22.61
N ALA A 66 -0.73 -2.31 -23.55
CA ALA A 66 -0.95 -2.09 -24.98
C ALA A 66 -2.44 -2.09 -25.40
N ARG A 67 -3.33 -2.55 -24.54
CA ARG A 67 -4.79 -2.56 -24.75
C ARG A 67 -5.47 -1.36 -24.09
N GLY A 68 -4.70 -0.49 -23.42
CA GLY A 68 -5.24 0.64 -22.69
C GLY A 68 -5.81 0.28 -21.32
N HIS A 69 -5.53 -0.92 -20.80
CA HIS A 69 -5.91 -1.30 -19.45
C HIS A 69 -4.87 -0.84 -18.45
N PRO A 70 -5.26 -0.36 -17.26
CA PRO A 70 -4.31 -0.01 -16.22
C PRO A 70 -3.54 -1.26 -15.76
N HIS A 71 -2.23 -1.12 -15.57
CA HIS A 71 -1.45 -2.15 -14.90
C HIS A 71 -1.94 -2.33 -13.45
N ASP A 72 -1.90 -3.56 -12.96
CA ASP A 72 -1.94 -3.80 -11.53
C ASP A 72 -0.67 -3.28 -10.85
N TYR A 73 -0.60 -3.31 -9.52
CA TYR A 73 0.55 -2.79 -8.79
C TYR A 73 1.87 -3.53 -9.13
N ILE A 74 1.82 -4.84 -9.44
CA ILE A 74 3.00 -5.60 -9.87
C ILE A 74 3.47 -5.16 -11.27
N GLY A 75 2.54 -5.05 -12.21
CA GLY A 75 2.84 -4.53 -13.55
C GLY A 75 3.29 -3.09 -13.52
N GLY A 76 2.73 -2.27 -12.63
CA GLY A 76 3.15 -0.90 -12.37
C GLY A 76 4.61 -0.82 -11.92
N ILE A 77 5.02 -1.61 -10.93
CA ILE A 77 6.42 -1.66 -10.47
C ILE A 77 7.36 -2.00 -11.63
N ARG A 78 7.03 -3.02 -12.42
CA ARG A 78 7.87 -3.47 -13.55
C ARG A 78 8.01 -2.41 -14.64
N THR A 79 6.96 -1.62 -14.90
CA THR A 79 6.97 -0.58 -15.94
C THR A 79 7.61 0.72 -15.49
N LEU A 80 7.45 1.09 -14.21
CA LEU A 80 8.00 2.31 -13.63
C LEU A 80 9.49 2.19 -13.30
N GLY A 81 9.95 0.96 -13.03
CA GLY A 81 11.29 0.68 -12.56
C GLY A 81 11.44 0.91 -11.04
N GLU A 82 12.46 0.28 -10.50
CA GLU A 82 12.74 0.22 -9.07
C GLU A 82 12.87 1.59 -8.42
N ASN A 83 13.60 2.52 -9.04
CA ASN A 83 13.83 3.84 -8.47
C ASN A 83 12.53 4.63 -8.25
N THR A 84 11.60 4.58 -9.21
CA THR A 84 10.31 5.28 -9.09
C THR A 84 9.46 4.65 -7.99
N TRP A 85 9.46 3.33 -7.90
CA TRP A 85 8.77 2.62 -6.83
C TRP A 85 9.35 2.97 -5.44
N LEU A 86 10.68 3.03 -5.31
CA LEU A 86 11.35 3.47 -4.08
C LEU A 86 10.96 4.91 -3.70
N GLU A 87 10.84 5.82 -4.67
CA GLU A 87 10.40 7.20 -4.40
C GLU A 87 8.97 7.26 -3.86
N PHE A 88 8.04 6.49 -4.40
CA PHE A 88 6.67 6.40 -3.87
C PHE A 88 6.66 5.93 -2.42
N ASN A 89 7.40 4.86 -2.11
CA ASN A 89 7.52 4.36 -0.74
C ASN A 89 8.13 5.41 0.20
N ARG A 90 9.24 6.05 -0.20
CA ARG A 90 9.88 7.13 0.58
C ARG A 90 8.92 8.28 0.86
N HIS A 91 8.13 8.68 -0.16
CA HIS A 91 7.16 9.76 0.00
C HIS A 91 6.05 9.35 1.00
N GLY A 92 5.48 8.18 0.87
CA GLY A 92 4.49 7.64 1.80
C GLY A 92 5.03 7.55 3.22
N ILE A 93 6.22 6.97 3.41
CA ILE A 93 6.89 6.85 4.72
C ILE A 93 7.12 8.23 5.37
N ARG A 94 7.66 9.20 4.62
CA ARG A 94 7.91 10.57 5.15
C ARG A 94 6.62 11.25 5.57
N ARG A 95 5.54 11.09 4.80
CA ARG A 95 4.23 11.66 5.12
C ARG A 95 3.67 11.10 6.43
N VAL A 96 3.78 9.80 6.64
CA VAL A 96 3.34 9.15 7.87
C VAL A 96 4.26 9.51 9.05
N ALA A 97 5.57 9.48 8.84
CA ALA A 97 6.55 9.85 9.87
C ALA A 97 6.41 11.30 10.34
N GLY A 98 5.97 12.20 9.47
CA GLY A 98 5.66 13.59 9.83
C GLY A 98 4.45 13.74 10.75
N GLN A 99 3.54 12.75 10.77
CA GLN A 99 2.39 12.71 11.68
C GLN A 99 2.73 11.95 12.97
N ASP A 100 3.36 10.79 12.82
CA ASP A 100 3.76 9.90 13.92
C ASP A 100 5.04 9.14 13.51
N PRO A 101 6.19 9.43 14.14
CA PRO A 101 7.46 8.77 13.82
C PRO A 101 7.42 7.24 13.99
N TYR A 102 6.68 6.72 14.98
CA TYR A 102 6.55 5.29 15.19
C TYR A 102 5.72 4.64 14.08
N ALA A 103 4.60 5.23 13.70
CA ALA A 103 3.82 4.77 12.56
C ALA A 103 4.64 4.78 11.27
N GLY A 104 5.42 5.85 11.04
CA GLY A 104 6.34 5.94 9.90
C GLY A 104 7.39 4.83 9.89
N TYR A 105 7.93 4.46 11.04
CA TYR A 105 8.84 3.32 11.17
C TYR A 105 8.16 1.99 10.81
N ILE A 106 6.93 1.76 11.26
CA ILE A 106 6.17 0.55 10.91
C ILE A 106 5.90 0.47 9.41
N VAL A 107 5.52 1.59 8.77
CA VAL A 107 5.32 1.65 7.31
C VAL A 107 6.63 1.38 6.56
N TYR A 108 7.77 1.90 7.06
CA TYR A 108 9.09 1.57 6.52
C TYR A 108 9.37 0.06 6.59
N MET A 109 9.13 -0.56 7.76
CA MET A 109 9.33 -2.01 7.94
C MET A 109 8.45 -2.85 7.02
N HIS A 110 7.21 -2.40 6.73
CA HIS A 110 6.33 -3.02 5.73
C HIS A 110 6.98 -3.00 4.34
N SER A 111 7.39 -1.83 3.87
CA SER A 111 8.01 -1.64 2.55
C SER A 111 9.32 -2.43 2.42
N GLU A 112 10.16 -2.42 3.45
CA GLU A 112 11.42 -3.17 3.50
C GLU A 112 11.16 -4.69 3.48
N GLY A 113 10.17 -5.16 4.22
CA GLY A 113 9.78 -6.57 4.23
C GLY A 113 9.29 -7.09 2.88
N LEU A 114 8.62 -6.25 2.09
CA LEU A 114 8.22 -6.57 0.72
C LEU A 114 9.43 -6.68 -0.22
N LEU A 115 10.41 -5.80 -0.06
CA LEU A 115 11.65 -5.82 -0.83
C LEU A 115 12.51 -7.03 -0.51
N SER A 116 12.80 -7.26 0.77
CA SER A 116 13.78 -8.25 1.22
C SER A 116 13.28 -9.69 1.16
N ARG A 117 11.97 -9.93 1.26
CA ARG A 117 11.38 -11.28 1.39
C ARG A 117 10.72 -11.81 0.13
N GLY A 118 10.84 -11.09 -0.97
CA GLY A 118 10.58 -11.74 -2.23
C GLY A 118 9.19 -11.62 -2.78
N LEU A 119 8.85 -10.44 -3.24
CA LEU A 119 8.04 -10.39 -4.44
C LEU A 119 8.84 -10.80 -5.69
N GLY A 120 10.07 -11.32 -5.54
CA GLY A 120 10.96 -11.66 -6.66
C GLY A 120 11.22 -10.46 -7.59
N LEU A 121 11.22 -9.24 -7.02
CA LEU A 121 11.29 -7.98 -7.75
C LEU A 121 12.72 -7.44 -7.83
N LEU A 122 13.66 -8.10 -7.15
CA LEU A 122 15.09 -7.81 -7.18
C LEU A 122 15.86 -8.99 -7.78
#